data_c06b4163d910c5d40a5124be811ecc12
#
_entry.id   c06b4163d910c5d40a5124be811ecc12
#
_cell.length_a   1.000
_cell.length_b   1.000
_cell.length_c   1.000
_cell.angle_alpha   90.00
_cell.angle_beta   90.00
_cell.angle_gamma   90.00
#
_symmetry.space_group_name_H-M   'P 1'
#
loop_
_entity.id
_entity.type
_entity.pdbx_description
1 polymer ?
#
loop_
_entity_poly.entity_id
_entity_poly.type
_entity_poly.pdbx_seq_one_letter_code
_entity_poly.pdbx_strand_id
1 'polypeptide(L)'
;MQKGPISFTIQHASPSGARVGLVTTPHGSFKTPAFVPVGTKATVKAVLPDDLIRLANVEVVLGNTYHLHLQPGDELIRDAGGLHRFMNWHGPLVTDSGGFQVFSLGAAFGKGITKFMGERDGRTTDLAVYDDDLASQHGKLATVDDEGVTFTSHIDGSLHRFTPERSVEIQHHLGADIFFAFDEPTSPNASREYQIEAMDRTHRWAARSLKAHRTNVTAQKNQALCGIVQGGPHPDLRARSAKEIGSMPFD
;
A
#
# COMPACT_ATOMS: atom_id res chain seq x y z
N MET A 1 13.62 21.74 12.45
CA MET A 1 12.72 20.71 11.92
C MET A 1 12.74 19.54 12.87
N GLN A 2 11.60 19.10 13.36
CA GLN A 2 11.52 17.88 14.17
C GLN A 2 11.89 16.72 13.23
N LYS A 3 12.87 15.89 13.61
CA LYS A 3 13.19 14.67 12.85
C LYS A 3 11.94 13.78 12.86
N GLY A 4 11.48 13.35 11.68
CA GLY A 4 10.42 12.36 11.56
C GLY A 4 10.79 11.03 12.24
N PRO A 5 9.84 10.08 12.34
CA PRO A 5 10.07 8.79 12.99
C PRO A 5 11.05 7.88 12.25
N ILE A 6 11.34 8.17 10.98
CA ILE A 6 12.28 7.41 10.15
C ILE A 6 13.48 8.26 9.73
N SER A 7 14.57 7.59 9.39
CA SER A 7 15.73 8.22 8.74
C SER A 7 16.27 7.30 7.64
N PHE A 8 16.79 7.91 6.58
CA PHE A 8 17.46 7.21 5.49
C PHE A 8 18.90 7.72 5.34
N THR A 9 19.87 6.82 5.35
CA THR A 9 21.27 7.15 5.16
C THR A 9 21.81 6.38 3.95
N ILE A 10 22.34 7.10 2.95
CA ILE A 10 23.03 6.49 1.82
C ILE A 10 24.40 6.00 2.31
N GLN A 11 24.66 4.68 2.18
CA GLN A 11 25.93 4.06 2.55
C GLN A 11 26.89 4.02 1.37
N HIS A 12 26.37 3.81 0.16
CA HIS A 12 27.13 3.81 -1.08
C HIS A 12 26.25 4.25 -2.25
N ALA A 13 26.82 5.02 -3.18
CA ALA A 13 26.17 5.43 -4.42
C ALA A 13 27.12 5.20 -5.61
N SER A 14 26.59 4.67 -6.70
CA SER A 14 27.33 4.51 -7.95
C SER A 14 27.16 5.74 -8.87
N PRO A 15 28.05 5.93 -9.86
CA PRO A 15 27.89 6.98 -10.86
C PRO A 15 26.59 6.88 -11.68
N SER A 16 26.01 5.68 -11.78
CA SER A 16 24.72 5.45 -12.47
C SER A 16 23.49 5.85 -11.66
N GLY A 17 23.66 6.35 -10.42
CA GLY A 17 22.58 6.70 -9.52
C GLY A 17 22.02 5.54 -8.69
N ALA A 18 22.50 4.32 -8.88
CA ALA A 18 22.18 3.21 -7.98
C ALA A 18 22.78 3.45 -6.60
N ARG A 19 22.05 3.11 -5.54
CA ARG A 19 22.49 3.33 -4.17
C ARG A 19 22.10 2.21 -3.22
N VAL A 20 22.97 1.99 -2.25
CA VAL A 20 22.72 1.17 -1.06
C VAL A 20 22.53 2.12 0.12
N GLY A 21 21.51 1.88 0.91
CA GLY A 21 21.23 2.71 2.08
C GLY A 21 20.75 1.92 3.27
N LEU A 22 20.55 2.62 4.37
CA LEU A 22 19.99 2.12 5.60
C LEU A 22 18.77 2.96 5.96
N VAL A 23 17.61 2.32 6.09
CA VAL A 23 16.40 2.91 6.67
C VAL A 23 16.37 2.53 8.15
N THR A 24 16.17 3.51 9.01
CA THR A 24 16.00 3.31 10.45
C THR A 24 14.60 3.73 10.86
N THR A 25 13.92 2.86 11.60
CA THR A 25 12.55 3.02 12.09
C THR A 25 12.51 2.86 13.61
N PRO A 26 11.39 3.12 14.29
CA PRO A 26 11.23 2.84 15.71
C PRO A 26 11.47 1.37 16.11
N HIS A 27 11.20 0.42 15.19
CA HIS A 27 11.36 -1.01 15.46
C HIS A 27 12.62 -1.63 14.82
N GLY A 28 13.63 -0.82 14.50
CA GLY A 28 14.89 -1.29 13.96
C GLY A 28 15.24 -0.72 12.59
N SER A 29 16.19 -1.35 11.92
CA SER A 29 16.71 -0.85 10.64
C SER A 29 16.72 -1.95 9.59
N PHE A 30 16.62 -1.56 8.32
CA PHE A 30 16.80 -2.47 7.19
C PHE A 30 17.62 -1.82 6.08
N LYS A 31 18.35 -2.63 5.36
CA LYS A 31 19.17 -2.19 4.23
C LYS A 31 18.33 -2.05 2.96
N THR A 32 18.71 -1.11 2.10
CA THR A 32 18.12 -0.97 0.76
C THR A 32 19.18 -1.21 -0.31
N PRO A 33 18.80 -1.88 -1.43
CA PRO A 33 17.49 -2.45 -1.73
C PRO A 33 17.13 -3.63 -0.81
N ALA A 34 15.85 -3.77 -0.46
CA ALA A 34 15.33 -4.83 0.38
C ALA A 34 14.25 -5.66 -0.33
N PHE A 35 14.21 -6.96 -0.05
CA PHE A 35 13.05 -7.77 -0.35
C PHE A 35 12.07 -7.67 0.84
N VAL A 36 10.81 -7.32 0.54
CA VAL A 36 9.77 -7.13 1.55
C VAL A 36 8.70 -8.21 1.36
N PRO A 37 8.73 -9.31 2.14
CA PRO A 37 7.70 -10.32 2.06
C PRO A 37 6.36 -9.79 2.56
N VAL A 38 5.28 -10.30 1.97
CA VAL A 38 3.93 -9.83 2.26
C VAL A 38 3.26 -10.72 3.28
N GLY A 39 2.94 -10.14 4.44
CA GLY A 39 2.14 -10.73 5.50
C GLY A 39 0.67 -10.32 5.40
N THR A 40 -0.05 -10.80 4.39
CA THR A 40 -1.38 -10.33 3.98
C THR A 40 -2.39 -10.26 5.14
N LYS A 41 -2.43 -11.26 6.01
CA LYS A 41 -3.32 -11.33 7.17
C LYS A 41 -2.52 -11.44 8.47
N ALA A 42 -1.60 -10.50 8.68
CA ALA A 42 -0.67 -10.51 9.81
C ALA A 42 0.22 -11.77 9.88
N THR A 43 0.45 -12.42 8.75
CA THR A 43 1.36 -13.57 8.65
C THR A 43 1.88 -13.72 7.23
N VAL A 44 3.14 -14.07 7.08
CA VAL A 44 3.68 -14.60 5.83
C VAL A 44 3.25 -16.07 5.76
N LYS A 45 2.43 -16.40 4.75
CA LYS A 45 1.76 -17.70 4.67
C LYS A 45 2.74 -18.87 4.78
N ALA A 46 2.47 -19.77 5.72
CA ALA A 46 3.24 -21.00 6.00
C ALA A 46 4.68 -20.77 6.48
N VAL A 47 5.02 -19.57 6.97
CA VAL A 47 6.35 -19.25 7.51
C VAL A 47 6.21 -18.58 8.87
N LEU A 48 6.92 -19.08 9.88
CA LEU A 48 6.95 -18.47 11.20
C LEU A 48 7.77 -17.17 11.18
N PRO A 49 7.46 -16.17 12.02
CA PRO A 49 8.23 -14.93 12.10
C PRO A 49 9.72 -15.16 12.35
N ASP A 50 10.08 -16.08 13.24
CA ASP A 50 11.49 -16.41 13.52
C ASP A 50 12.20 -17.05 12.31
N ASP A 51 11.48 -17.80 11.48
CA ASP A 51 12.05 -18.40 10.27
C ASP A 51 12.28 -17.37 9.16
N LEU A 52 11.48 -16.31 9.11
CA LEU A 52 11.74 -15.18 8.20
C LEU A 52 13.11 -14.54 8.48
N ILE A 53 13.45 -14.38 9.76
CA ILE A 53 14.75 -13.84 10.18
C ILE A 53 15.84 -14.87 9.96
N ARG A 54 15.68 -16.06 10.54
CA ARG A 54 16.74 -17.06 10.63
C ARG A 54 17.10 -17.70 9.28
N LEU A 55 16.11 -17.96 8.42
CA LEU A 55 16.30 -18.70 7.17
C LEU A 55 16.38 -17.78 5.94
N ALA A 56 15.72 -16.63 5.97
CA ALA A 56 15.62 -15.73 4.81
C ALA A 56 16.23 -14.34 5.04
N ASN A 57 16.77 -14.06 6.22
CA ASN A 57 17.34 -12.76 6.58
C ASN A 57 16.39 -11.59 6.26
N VAL A 58 15.10 -11.77 6.49
CA VAL A 58 14.10 -10.73 6.28
C VAL A 58 14.28 -9.64 7.34
N GLU A 59 14.46 -8.41 6.89
CA GLU A 59 14.64 -7.25 7.77
C GLU A 59 13.38 -6.39 7.89
N VAL A 60 12.43 -6.53 6.96
CA VAL A 60 11.19 -5.74 6.91
C VAL A 60 10.05 -6.57 6.30
N VAL A 61 8.83 -6.41 6.83
CA VAL A 61 7.62 -7.13 6.35
C VAL A 61 6.53 -6.13 5.98
N LEU A 62 5.68 -6.46 5.00
CA LEU A 62 4.53 -5.67 4.59
C LEU A 62 3.22 -6.34 5.02
N GLY A 63 2.32 -5.57 5.65
CA GLY A 63 0.94 -5.94 5.90
C GLY A 63 -0.02 -5.22 4.94
N ASN A 64 -1.10 -5.89 4.51
CA ASN A 64 -2.06 -5.29 3.60
C ASN A 64 -3.25 -4.68 4.37
N THR A 65 -3.38 -3.39 4.31
CA THR A 65 -4.42 -2.60 5.01
C THR A 65 -5.84 -3.08 4.70
N TYR A 66 -6.16 -3.30 3.43
CA TYR A 66 -7.47 -3.81 3.01
C TYR A 66 -7.83 -5.13 3.67
N HIS A 67 -6.94 -6.10 3.60
CA HIS A 67 -7.19 -7.43 4.15
C HIS A 67 -7.28 -7.42 5.67
N LEU A 68 -6.41 -6.66 6.33
CA LEU A 68 -6.38 -6.55 7.79
C LEU A 68 -7.60 -5.81 8.35
N HIS A 69 -8.11 -4.82 7.60
CA HIS A 69 -9.36 -4.13 7.92
C HIS A 69 -10.57 -5.07 7.85
N LEU A 70 -10.67 -5.89 6.78
CA LEU A 70 -11.78 -6.82 6.63
C LEU A 70 -11.69 -7.98 7.62
N GLN A 71 -10.49 -8.49 7.86
CA GLN A 71 -10.28 -9.64 8.77
C GLN A 71 -8.83 -9.68 9.24
N PRO A 72 -8.58 -9.59 10.57
CA PRO A 72 -9.53 -9.71 11.69
C PRO A 72 -10.26 -8.42 12.06
N GLY A 73 -9.90 -7.27 11.45
CA GLY A 73 -10.37 -5.94 11.77
C GLY A 73 -9.27 -5.09 12.41
N ASP A 74 -9.15 -3.83 11.93
CA ASP A 74 -8.10 -2.92 12.37
C ASP A 74 -8.24 -2.53 13.86
N GLU A 75 -9.47 -2.43 14.37
CA GLU A 75 -9.72 -2.14 15.78
C GLU A 75 -9.27 -3.28 16.69
N LEU A 76 -9.50 -4.54 16.30
CA LEU A 76 -9.03 -5.70 17.05
C LEU A 76 -7.49 -5.72 17.12
N ILE A 77 -6.82 -5.41 16.00
CA ILE A 77 -5.35 -5.33 15.95
C ILE A 77 -4.84 -4.20 16.84
N ARG A 78 -5.47 -3.02 16.83
CA ARG A 78 -5.17 -1.92 17.74
C ARG A 78 -5.25 -2.36 19.20
N ASP A 79 -6.36 -3.01 19.58
CA ASP A 79 -6.62 -3.43 20.95
C ASP A 79 -5.66 -4.56 21.40
N ALA A 80 -5.16 -5.35 20.44
CA ALA A 80 -4.08 -6.32 20.68
C ALA A 80 -2.68 -5.67 20.84
N GLY A 81 -2.56 -4.36 20.65
CA GLY A 81 -1.30 -3.60 20.80
C GLY A 81 -0.57 -3.35 19.49
N GLY A 82 -1.29 -3.35 18.36
CA GLY A 82 -0.77 -3.09 17.02
C GLY A 82 -0.27 -4.33 16.30
N LEU A 83 0.07 -4.15 15.02
CA LEU A 83 0.40 -5.26 14.12
C LEU A 83 1.69 -5.99 14.51
N HIS A 84 2.70 -5.26 15.03
CA HIS A 84 3.93 -5.85 15.53
C HIS A 84 3.66 -6.92 16.59
N ARG A 85 2.85 -6.57 17.59
CA ARG A 85 2.51 -7.49 18.66
C ARG A 85 1.58 -8.61 18.18
N PHE A 86 0.59 -8.28 17.33
CA PHE A 86 -0.38 -9.23 16.82
C PHE A 86 0.24 -10.34 15.99
N MET A 87 1.26 -10.02 15.15
CA MET A 87 1.95 -11.01 14.33
C MET A 87 3.26 -11.53 14.95
N ASN A 88 3.61 -11.10 16.17
CA ASN A 88 4.87 -11.44 16.84
C ASN A 88 6.10 -11.11 15.99
N TRP A 89 6.08 -9.92 15.34
CA TRP A 89 7.17 -9.41 14.52
C TRP A 89 7.80 -8.20 15.20
N HIS A 90 9.12 -8.23 15.45
CA HIS A 90 9.81 -7.20 16.20
C HIS A 90 10.62 -6.23 15.34
N GLY A 91 10.74 -6.51 14.04
CA GLY A 91 11.45 -5.67 13.08
C GLY A 91 10.54 -4.63 12.40
N PRO A 92 11.12 -3.84 11.48
CA PRO A 92 10.38 -2.86 10.68
C PRO A 92 9.16 -3.44 9.97
N LEU A 93 8.06 -2.68 9.99
CA LEU A 93 6.80 -3.00 9.33
C LEU A 93 6.37 -1.88 8.38
N VAL A 94 5.82 -2.29 7.25
CA VAL A 94 5.22 -1.39 6.25
C VAL A 94 3.76 -1.80 6.04
N THR A 95 2.86 -0.85 5.85
CA THR A 95 1.50 -1.12 5.36
C THR A 95 1.25 -0.38 4.05
N ASP A 96 0.52 -1.01 3.12
CA ASP A 96 0.01 -0.33 1.94
C ASP A 96 -1.21 0.55 2.29
N SER A 97 -1.65 1.40 1.35
CA SER A 97 -2.82 2.27 1.55
C SER A 97 -4.16 1.51 1.57
N GLY A 98 -4.18 0.26 1.09
CA GLY A 98 -5.38 -0.51 0.79
C GLY A 98 -5.99 -0.21 -0.58
N GLY A 99 -5.57 0.86 -1.25
CA GLY A 99 -6.08 1.28 -2.57
C GLY A 99 -5.95 0.18 -3.62
N PHE A 100 -4.77 -0.41 -3.76
CA PHE A 100 -4.52 -1.43 -4.77
C PHE A 100 -5.54 -2.58 -4.73
N GLN A 101 -5.86 -3.11 -3.54
CA GLN A 101 -6.80 -4.23 -3.39
C GLN A 101 -8.23 -3.79 -3.68
N VAL A 102 -8.65 -2.62 -3.19
CA VAL A 102 -9.97 -2.07 -3.47
C VAL A 102 -10.20 -1.89 -4.96
N PHE A 103 -9.24 -1.28 -5.66
CA PHE A 103 -9.33 -1.07 -7.11
C PHE A 103 -9.18 -2.36 -7.89
N SER A 104 -8.24 -3.24 -7.53
CA SER A 104 -7.98 -4.47 -8.26
C SER A 104 -9.08 -5.52 -8.10
N LEU A 105 -9.69 -5.64 -6.92
CA LEU A 105 -10.81 -6.56 -6.69
C LEU A 105 -12.12 -5.97 -7.22
N GLY A 106 -12.34 -4.65 -7.09
CA GLY A 106 -13.49 -3.99 -7.67
C GLY A 106 -13.47 -3.94 -9.20
N ALA A 107 -12.29 -3.85 -9.81
CA ALA A 107 -12.11 -3.84 -11.26
C ALA A 107 -12.06 -5.25 -11.86
N ALA A 108 -11.67 -6.27 -11.10
CA ALA A 108 -11.65 -7.66 -11.58
C ALA A 108 -13.06 -8.19 -11.92
N PHE A 109 -14.10 -7.56 -11.34
CA PHE A 109 -15.51 -7.87 -11.61
C PHE A 109 -16.19 -6.89 -12.57
N GLY A 110 -15.47 -5.94 -13.15
CA GLY A 110 -15.95 -5.01 -14.17
C GLY A 110 -15.05 -5.04 -15.41
N LYS A 111 -15.53 -5.58 -16.52
CA LYS A 111 -14.96 -5.63 -17.87
C LYS A 111 -13.49 -5.21 -18.04
N GLY A 112 -12.61 -6.17 -18.25
CA GLY A 112 -11.43 -5.99 -19.13
C GLY A 112 -10.15 -5.45 -18.49
N ILE A 113 -9.90 -5.63 -17.20
CA ILE A 113 -8.59 -5.29 -16.60
C ILE A 113 -7.82 -6.58 -16.34
N THR A 114 -6.99 -6.97 -17.29
CA THR A 114 -6.00 -8.02 -17.10
C THR A 114 -4.93 -7.52 -16.10
N LYS A 115 -4.86 -8.15 -14.95
CA LYS A 115 -3.72 -8.00 -14.03
C LYS A 115 -2.47 -8.46 -14.75
N PHE A 116 -1.46 -7.56 -14.87
CA PHE A 116 -0.08 -7.86 -15.14
C PHE A 116 0.19 -9.21 -15.84
N MET A 117 -0.03 -9.31 -17.14
CA MET A 117 0.55 -10.34 -17.98
C MET A 117 1.51 -9.64 -18.95
N GLY A 118 2.80 -9.64 -18.59
CA GLY A 118 3.84 -9.56 -19.60
C GLY A 118 3.84 -10.88 -20.35
N GLU A 119 3.58 -10.86 -21.66
CA GLU A 119 3.88 -11.98 -22.54
C GLU A 119 5.37 -12.31 -22.42
N ARG A 120 5.67 -13.40 -21.73
CA ARG A 120 6.92 -14.13 -21.90
C ARG A 120 6.56 -15.58 -22.17
N ASP A 121 6.89 -16.01 -23.39
CA ASP A 121 6.96 -17.41 -23.83
C ASP A 121 5.76 -18.29 -23.45
N GLY A 122 4.64 -18.22 -24.19
CA GLY A 122 3.74 -19.33 -24.50
C GLY A 122 3.32 -20.32 -23.39
N ARG A 123 3.59 -20.02 -22.11
CA ARG A 123 3.17 -20.81 -20.97
C ARG A 123 2.35 -19.95 -20.01
N THR A 124 1.06 -20.07 -20.12
CA THR A 124 0.08 -19.61 -19.12
C THR A 124 0.33 -20.37 -17.81
N THR A 125 0.94 -19.73 -16.84
CA THR A 125 0.83 -20.20 -15.46
C THR A 125 -0.51 -19.71 -14.92
N ASP A 126 -1.40 -20.65 -14.63
CA ASP A 126 -2.72 -20.45 -14.02
C ASP A 126 -2.57 -19.75 -12.65
N LEU A 127 -2.57 -18.44 -12.63
CA LEU A 127 -2.81 -17.64 -11.45
C LEU A 127 -4.06 -16.81 -11.68
N ALA A 128 -5.19 -17.35 -11.18
CA ALA A 128 -6.54 -16.81 -11.21
C ALA A 128 -7.16 -16.70 -12.60
N VAL A 129 -7.80 -17.77 -13.03
CA VAL A 129 -8.86 -17.77 -14.07
C VAL A 129 -9.98 -16.89 -13.53
N TYR A 130 -10.14 -15.69 -14.08
CA TYR A 130 -11.31 -14.87 -13.85
C TYR A 130 -12.35 -15.29 -14.89
N ASP A 131 -13.43 -15.86 -14.40
CA ASP A 131 -14.59 -16.22 -15.21
C ASP A 131 -15.38 -14.94 -15.53
N ASP A 132 -15.39 -14.53 -16.81
CA ASP A 132 -16.12 -13.36 -17.30
C ASP A 132 -17.64 -13.47 -17.05
N ASP A 133 -18.18 -14.69 -16.92
CA ASP A 133 -19.58 -14.95 -16.62
C ASP A 133 -19.93 -14.67 -15.16
N LEU A 134 -19.00 -14.90 -14.23
CA LEU A 134 -19.19 -14.52 -12.81
C LEU A 134 -19.17 -13.00 -12.63
N ALA A 135 -18.33 -12.30 -13.40
CA ALA A 135 -18.21 -10.85 -13.34
C ALA A 135 -19.49 -10.14 -13.79
N SER A 136 -20.23 -10.73 -14.72
CA SER A 136 -21.52 -10.18 -15.20
C SER A 136 -22.68 -10.36 -14.21
N GLN A 137 -22.56 -11.32 -13.28
CA GLN A 137 -23.62 -11.66 -12.31
C GLN A 137 -23.54 -10.85 -11.02
N HIS A 138 -22.39 -10.26 -10.67
CA HIS A 138 -22.15 -9.64 -9.36
C HIS A 138 -21.98 -8.11 -9.35
N GLY A 139 -22.35 -7.37 -10.37
CA GLY A 139 -22.31 -5.90 -10.38
C GLY A 139 -20.91 -5.28 -10.08
N LYS A 140 -20.80 -3.95 -10.14
CA LYS A 140 -19.56 -3.26 -9.77
C LYS A 140 -19.28 -3.44 -8.28
N LEU A 141 -18.23 -4.17 -7.92
CA LEU A 141 -17.82 -4.36 -6.52
C LEU A 141 -17.11 -3.13 -5.92
N ALA A 142 -16.73 -2.13 -6.73
CA ALA A 142 -16.18 -0.87 -6.25
C ALA A 142 -16.66 0.31 -7.10
N THR A 143 -16.91 1.43 -6.42
CA THR A 143 -17.26 2.72 -7.04
C THR A 143 -16.34 3.80 -6.48
N VAL A 144 -15.69 4.55 -7.39
CA VAL A 144 -14.75 5.64 -7.08
C VAL A 144 -15.45 6.97 -7.27
N ASP A 145 -15.22 7.90 -6.36
CA ASP A 145 -15.56 9.31 -6.48
C ASP A 145 -14.42 10.19 -5.92
N ASP A 146 -14.58 11.50 -5.92
CA ASP A 146 -13.53 12.41 -5.44
C ASP A 146 -13.26 12.29 -3.93
N GLU A 147 -14.20 11.76 -3.17
CA GLU A 147 -14.06 11.58 -1.72
C GLU A 147 -13.39 10.26 -1.32
N GLY A 148 -13.48 9.23 -2.17
CA GLY A 148 -12.91 7.92 -1.85
C GLY A 148 -13.48 6.79 -2.68
N VAL A 149 -13.48 5.59 -2.12
CA VAL A 149 -13.93 4.36 -2.78
C VAL A 149 -14.90 3.61 -1.90
N THR A 150 -16.08 3.30 -2.45
CA THR A 150 -17.04 2.37 -1.83
C THR A 150 -16.87 1.00 -2.47
N PHE A 151 -16.76 -0.05 -1.67
CA PHE A 151 -16.56 -1.41 -2.16
C PHE A 151 -17.32 -2.44 -1.32
N THR A 152 -17.57 -3.60 -1.93
CA THR A 152 -18.21 -4.74 -1.26
C THR A 152 -17.14 -5.72 -0.80
N SER A 153 -17.22 -6.13 0.47
CA SER A 153 -16.34 -7.15 1.04
C SER A 153 -16.55 -8.48 0.34
N HIS A 154 -15.45 -9.10 -0.10
CA HIS A 154 -15.47 -10.44 -0.69
C HIS A 154 -15.63 -11.56 0.35
N ILE A 155 -15.59 -11.22 1.66
CA ILE A 155 -15.69 -12.18 2.75
C ILE A 155 -17.17 -12.42 3.11
N ASP A 156 -17.93 -11.34 3.29
CA ASP A 156 -19.27 -11.37 3.85
C ASP A 156 -20.29 -10.52 3.08
N GLY A 157 -19.89 -9.85 2.00
CA GLY A 157 -20.75 -9.01 1.20
C GLY A 157 -21.09 -7.66 1.82
N SER A 158 -20.51 -7.30 2.96
CA SER A 158 -20.72 -6.00 3.61
C SER A 158 -20.16 -4.84 2.78
N LEU A 159 -20.81 -3.67 2.87
CA LEU A 159 -20.39 -2.47 2.17
C LEU A 159 -19.41 -1.67 3.02
N HIS A 160 -18.28 -1.32 2.44
CA HIS A 160 -17.23 -0.53 3.07
C HIS A 160 -16.93 0.74 2.30
N ARG A 161 -16.45 1.75 3.01
CA ARG A 161 -16.00 3.02 2.43
C ARG A 161 -14.58 3.33 2.88
N PHE A 162 -13.66 3.49 1.92
CA PHE A 162 -12.34 4.04 2.16
C PHE A 162 -12.28 5.47 1.62
N THR A 163 -11.91 6.38 2.50
CA THR A 163 -11.47 7.74 2.18
C THR A 163 -9.99 7.86 2.57
N PRO A 164 -9.28 8.91 2.15
CA PRO A 164 -7.91 9.16 2.62
C PRO A 164 -7.79 9.13 4.14
N GLU A 165 -8.75 9.75 4.84
CA GLU A 165 -8.80 9.81 6.30
C GLU A 165 -9.01 8.43 6.92
N ARG A 166 -9.95 7.63 6.36
CA ARG A 166 -10.22 6.28 6.88
C ARG A 166 -9.04 5.34 6.64
N SER A 167 -8.40 5.40 5.48
CA SER A 167 -7.18 4.62 5.21
C SER A 167 -6.06 4.96 6.22
N VAL A 168 -5.84 6.24 6.50
CA VAL A 168 -4.87 6.69 7.50
C VAL A 168 -5.25 6.21 8.90
N GLU A 169 -6.51 6.31 9.30
CA GLU A 169 -7.01 5.82 10.58
C GLU A 169 -6.76 4.32 10.76
N ILE A 170 -7.10 3.51 9.76
CA ILE A 170 -6.84 2.07 9.77
C ILE A 170 -5.34 1.80 9.96
N GLN A 171 -4.47 2.48 9.20
CA GLN A 171 -3.03 2.29 9.28
C GLN A 171 -2.46 2.79 10.62
N HIS A 172 -3.06 3.79 11.25
CA HIS A 172 -2.73 4.17 12.63
C HIS A 172 -3.10 3.05 13.63
N HIS A 173 -4.25 2.39 13.47
CA HIS A 173 -4.63 1.24 14.29
C HIS A 173 -3.67 0.06 14.11
N LEU A 174 -3.22 -0.18 12.88
CA LEU A 174 -2.24 -1.23 12.57
C LEU A 174 -0.88 -0.93 13.20
N GLY A 175 -0.45 0.33 13.26
CA GLY A 175 0.77 0.75 13.96
C GLY A 175 2.06 0.35 13.24
N ALA A 176 2.08 0.25 11.90
CA ALA A 176 3.30 0.01 11.14
C ALA A 176 4.26 1.21 11.20
N ASP A 177 5.57 0.98 11.04
CA ASP A 177 6.58 2.05 11.04
C ASP A 177 6.47 2.99 9.85
N ILE A 178 6.15 2.42 8.68
CA ILE A 178 6.01 3.13 7.41
C ILE A 178 4.65 2.78 6.81
N PHE A 179 3.93 3.78 6.35
CA PHE A 179 2.65 3.58 5.68
C PHE A 179 2.45 4.59 4.55
N PHE A 180 1.46 4.34 3.69
CA PHE A 180 1.27 5.10 2.47
C PHE A 180 -0.05 5.88 2.45
N ALA A 181 0.02 7.06 1.83
CA ALA A 181 -1.17 7.85 1.52
C ALA A 181 -2.12 7.08 0.60
N PHE A 182 -3.42 7.26 0.80
CA PHE A 182 -4.43 6.62 -0.05
C PHE A 182 -4.30 7.12 -1.49
N ASP A 183 -4.26 6.19 -2.44
CA ASP A 183 -4.01 6.45 -3.84
C ASP A 183 -4.95 5.65 -4.75
N GLU A 184 -5.07 6.09 -5.99
CA GLU A 184 -5.79 5.38 -7.05
C GLU A 184 -4.79 4.79 -8.06
N PRO A 185 -4.42 3.52 -7.92
CA PRO A 185 -3.58 2.84 -8.91
C PRO A 185 -4.39 2.54 -10.16
N THR A 186 -3.83 2.86 -11.31
CA THR A 186 -4.45 2.63 -12.62
C THR A 186 -3.83 1.44 -13.34
N SER A 187 -4.62 0.80 -14.22
CA SER A 187 -4.08 -0.19 -15.16
C SER A 187 -3.07 0.48 -16.10
N PRO A 188 -1.96 -0.18 -16.45
CA PRO A 188 -1.05 0.31 -17.49
C PRO A 188 -1.73 0.55 -18.85
N ASN A 189 -2.84 -0.15 -19.11
CA ASN A 189 -3.61 -0.06 -20.34
C ASN A 189 -4.77 0.97 -20.27
N ALA A 190 -4.92 1.68 -19.13
CA ALA A 190 -5.91 2.73 -19.02
C ALA A 190 -5.60 3.88 -19.99
N SER A 191 -6.64 4.58 -20.47
CA SER A 191 -6.44 5.74 -21.33
C SER A 191 -5.60 6.83 -20.63
N ARG A 192 -4.91 7.62 -21.43
CA ARG A 192 -4.09 8.72 -20.88
C ARG A 192 -4.92 9.72 -20.07
N GLU A 193 -6.13 10.00 -20.53
CA GLU A 193 -7.09 10.90 -19.87
C GLU A 193 -7.44 10.38 -18.48
N TYR A 194 -7.75 9.07 -18.38
CA TYR A 194 -8.02 8.44 -17.08
C TYR A 194 -6.78 8.39 -16.18
N GLN A 195 -5.58 8.18 -16.76
CA GLN A 195 -4.32 8.25 -15.99
C GLN A 195 -4.11 9.64 -15.37
N ILE A 196 -4.47 10.72 -16.08
CA ILE A 196 -4.39 12.09 -15.58
C ILE A 196 -5.41 12.30 -14.46
N GLU A 197 -6.66 11.89 -14.67
CA GLU A 197 -7.74 12.05 -13.68
C GLU A 197 -7.42 11.32 -12.37
N ALA A 198 -7.01 10.06 -12.44
CA ALA A 198 -6.64 9.25 -11.28
C ALA A 198 -5.39 9.79 -10.55
N MET A 199 -4.40 10.27 -11.30
CA MET A 199 -3.22 10.92 -10.76
C MET A 199 -3.58 12.21 -10.00
N ASP A 200 -4.43 13.06 -10.57
CA ASP A 200 -4.86 14.31 -9.94
C ASP A 200 -5.73 14.04 -8.69
N ARG A 201 -6.55 12.99 -8.72
CA ARG A 201 -7.29 12.50 -7.55
C ARG A 201 -6.34 12.00 -6.46
N THR A 202 -5.34 11.20 -6.83
CA THR A 202 -4.29 10.75 -5.91
C THR A 202 -3.58 11.92 -5.23
N HIS A 203 -3.26 13.00 -5.96
CA HIS A 203 -2.62 14.19 -5.36
C HIS A 203 -3.54 14.88 -4.34
N ARG A 204 -4.84 15.00 -4.63
CA ARG A 204 -5.82 15.54 -3.65
C ARG A 204 -5.93 14.64 -2.42
N TRP A 205 -5.96 13.32 -2.62
CA TRP A 205 -6.02 12.34 -1.53
C TRP A 205 -4.73 12.30 -0.71
N ALA A 206 -3.57 12.49 -1.34
CA ALA A 206 -2.28 12.61 -0.65
C ALA A 206 -2.27 13.79 0.33
N ALA A 207 -2.76 14.95 -0.07
CA ALA A 207 -2.88 16.11 0.80
C ALA A 207 -3.84 15.87 1.97
N ARG A 208 -4.96 15.17 1.75
CA ARG A 208 -5.93 14.79 2.78
C ARG A 208 -5.34 13.77 3.75
N SER A 209 -4.65 12.75 3.25
CA SER A 209 -3.95 11.74 4.07
C SER A 209 -2.91 12.41 4.97
N LEU A 210 -2.12 13.32 4.42
CA LEU A 210 -1.13 14.08 5.18
C LEU A 210 -1.76 14.92 6.28
N LYS A 211 -2.88 15.59 5.99
CA LYS A 211 -3.64 16.36 6.97
C LYS A 211 -4.18 15.46 8.08
N ALA A 212 -4.77 14.32 7.73
CA ALA A 212 -5.28 13.34 8.69
C ALA A 212 -4.18 12.79 9.60
N HIS A 213 -3.02 12.43 9.03
CA HIS A 213 -1.88 11.96 9.81
C HIS A 213 -1.41 13.01 10.82
N ARG A 214 -1.33 14.28 10.41
CA ARG A 214 -0.85 15.37 11.25
C ARG A 214 -1.78 15.73 12.43
N THR A 215 -3.01 15.26 12.45
CA THR A 215 -3.90 15.43 13.61
C THR A 215 -3.59 14.42 14.73
N ASN A 216 -2.91 13.31 14.44
CA ASN A 216 -2.56 12.29 15.43
C ASN A 216 -1.10 12.43 15.89
N VAL A 217 -0.89 13.18 16.97
CA VAL A 217 0.44 13.46 17.52
C VAL A 217 1.22 12.20 17.93
N THR A 218 0.52 11.16 18.39
CA THR A 218 1.16 9.89 18.77
C THR A 218 1.64 9.13 17.54
N ALA A 219 0.81 9.03 16.50
CA ALA A 219 1.18 8.39 15.25
C ALA A 219 2.37 9.11 14.58
N GLN A 220 2.38 10.45 14.53
CA GLN A 220 3.49 11.23 13.97
C GLN A 220 4.86 10.95 14.60
N LYS A 221 4.89 10.52 15.85
CA LYS A 221 6.15 10.19 16.54
C LYS A 221 6.65 8.79 16.22
N ASN A 222 5.77 7.90 15.81
CA ASN A 222 6.05 6.47 15.72
C ASN A 222 5.87 5.90 14.31
N GLN A 223 5.18 6.61 13.41
CA GLN A 223 4.83 6.13 12.07
C GLN A 223 5.15 7.21 11.03
N ALA A 224 5.80 6.82 9.95
CA ALA A 224 6.10 7.69 8.83
C ALA A 224 5.09 7.51 7.70
N LEU A 225 4.53 8.61 7.21
CA LEU A 225 3.64 8.62 6.06
C LEU A 225 4.42 8.96 4.78
N CYS A 226 4.31 8.10 3.78
CA CYS A 226 4.90 8.29 2.46
C CYS A 226 3.82 8.58 1.39
N GLY A 227 4.13 9.46 0.45
CA GLY A 227 3.29 9.72 -0.73
C GLY A 227 3.57 8.72 -1.85
N ILE A 228 2.60 8.58 -2.77
CA ILE A 228 2.68 7.68 -3.93
C ILE A 228 2.78 8.48 -5.22
N VAL A 229 3.77 8.16 -6.04
CA VAL A 229 3.95 8.73 -7.39
C VAL A 229 3.18 7.88 -8.40
N GLN A 230 2.15 8.47 -9.04
CA GLN A 230 1.35 7.87 -10.08
C GLN A 230 1.79 8.34 -11.49
N GLY A 231 1.01 8.07 -12.54
CA GLY A 231 1.26 8.49 -13.93
C GLY A 231 1.44 7.34 -14.92
N GLY A 232 1.21 6.10 -14.48
CA GLY A 232 1.24 4.90 -15.30
C GLY A 232 2.53 4.74 -16.13
N PRO A 233 2.45 4.34 -17.41
CA PRO A 233 3.62 4.19 -18.27
C PRO A 233 4.14 5.50 -18.88
N HIS A 234 3.57 6.66 -18.53
CA HIS A 234 3.86 7.96 -19.14
C HIS A 234 4.95 8.72 -18.36
N PRO A 235 6.18 8.89 -18.90
CA PRO A 235 7.29 9.55 -18.18
C PRO A 235 6.98 11.00 -17.76
N ASP A 236 6.26 11.75 -18.58
CA ASP A 236 5.87 13.14 -18.30
C ASP A 236 4.86 13.23 -17.13
N LEU A 237 3.87 12.32 -17.08
CA LEU A 237 2.93 12.24 -15.96
C LEU A 237 3.64 11.81 -14.67
N ARG A 238 4.56 10.84 -14.75
CA ARG A 238 5.36 10.42 -13.60
C ARG A 238 6.25 11.56 -13.08
N ALA A 239 6.86 12.33 -13.97
CA ALA A 239 7.65 13.50 -13.59
C ALA A 239 6.77 14.58 -12.93
N ARG A 240 5.57 14.84 -13.47
CA ARG A 240 4.58 15.74 -12.87
C ARG A 240 4.18 15.27 -11.47
N SER A 241 3.82 14.00 -11.33
CA SER A 241 3.43 13.42 -10.05
C SER A 241 4.58 13.44 -9.03
N ALA A 242 5.80 13.09 -9.45
CA ALA A 242 6.96 13.14 -8.58
C ALA A 242 7.25 14.56 -8.07
N LYS A 243 7.06 15.60 -8.91
CA LYS A 243 7.21 16.99 -8.50
C LYS A 243 6.14 17.40 -7.49
N GLU A 244 4.88 17.03 -7.74
CA GLU A 244 3.74 17.36 -6.87
C GLU A 244 3.88 16.68 -5.50
N ILE A 245 4.02 15.36 -5.48
CA ILE A 245 4.17 14.58 -4.24
C ILE A 245 5.45 14.97 -3.49
N GLY A 246 6.57 15.19 -4.21
CA GLY A 246 7.84 15.59 -3.60
C GLY A 246 7.84 17.02 -3.05
N SER A 247 6.86 17.86 -3.40
CA SER A 247 6.67 19.19 -2.81
C SER A 247 5.87 19.15 -1.50
N MET A 248 5.16 18.05 -1.25
CA MET A 248 4.39 17.86 -0.03
C MET A 248 5.32 17.40 1.11
N PRO A 249 5.07 17.85 2.35
CA PRO A 249 5.96 17.55 3.48
C PRO A 249 5.63 16.18 4.10
N PHE A 250 5.78 15.11 3.32
CA PHE A 250 5.82 13.73 3.79
C PHE A 250 7.08 13.48 4.63
N ASP A 251 7.12 12.35 5.36
CA ASP A 251 8.24 11.98 6.24
C ASP A 251 9.47 11.43 5.49
#